data_dbe248a2c5c577b914ebcef87d7609f3
#
_entry.id   dbe248a2c5c577b914ebcef87d7609f3
#
_cell.length_a   1.000
_cell.length_b   1.000
_cell.length_c   1.000
_cell.angle_alpha   90.00
_cell.angle_beta   90.00
_cell.angle_gamma   90.00
#
_symmetry.space_group_name_H-M   'P 1'
#
loop_
_entity.id
_entity.type
_entity.pdbx_description
1 polymer ?
#
loop_
_entity_poly.entity_id
_entity_poly.type
_entity_poly.pdbx_seq_one_letter_code
_entity_poly.pdbx_strand_id
1 'polypeptide(L)' 'MRGTMLWFNAAKDRGELRTGDGDRIEVPGAAFLPGEKPAGRCAGKAIEFEPIEGAVRRVAFVPEVSPRRARLRHHR' A
#
# COMPACT_ATOMS: atom_id res chain seq x y z
N MET A 1 4.69 -8.76 4.34
CA MET A 1 5.59 -7.62 4.60
C MET A 1 4.86 -6.32 4.42
N ARG A 2 5.22 -5.31 5.17
CA ARG A 2 4.58 -4.00 5.08
C ARG A 2 5.49 -2.96 4.48
N GLY A 3 4.87 -1.99 3.83
CA GLY A 3 5.59 -0.86 3.26
C GLY A 3 4.68 0.32 3.10
N THR A 4 5.15 1.31 2.35
CA THR A 4 4.40 2.54 2.13
C THR A 4 4.40 2.82 0.63
N MET A 5 3.23 3.14 0.09
CA MET A 5 3.17 3.52 -1.31
C MET A 5 3.77 4.90 -1.49
N LEU A 6 4.62 5.04 -2.48
CA LEU A 6 5.20 6.33 -2.81
C LEU A 6 4.36 7.02 -3.87
N TRP A 7 3.96 6.29 -4.90
CA TRP A 7 3.11 6.84 -5.95
C TRP A 7 2.59 5.70 -6.81
N PHE A 8 1.54 5.97 -7.55
CA PHE A 8 1.03 5.04 -8.53
C PHE A 8 0.45 5.83 -9.69
N ASN A 9 0.84 5.47 -10.90
CA ASN A 9 0.35 6.12 -12.11
C ASN A 9 -0.60 5.19 -12.83
N ALA A 10 -1.89 5.49 -12.75
CA ALA A 10 -2.91 4.62 -13.32
C ALA A 10 -2.80 4.53 -14.84
N ALA A 11 -2.36 5.60 -15.47
CA ALA A 11 -2.22 5.59 -16.94
C ALA A 11 -1.12 4.65 -17.41
N LYS A 12 -0.05 4.53 -16.63
CA LYS A 12 1.04 3.64 -16.95
C LYS A 12 0.93 2.31 -16.23
N ASP A 13 -0.05 2.19 -15.34
CA ASP A 13 -0.32 0.97 -14.60
C ASP A 13 0.89 0.50 -13.80
N ARG A 14 1.56 1.42 -13.13
CA ARG A 14 2.69 1.08 -12.29
C ARG A 14 2.96 2.17 -11.27
N GLY A 15 3.68 1.82 -10.24
CA GLY A 15 4.05 2.77 -9.21
C GLY A 15 5.26 2.28 -8.47
N GLU A 16 5.52 2.85 -7.30
CA GLU A 16 6.63 2.43 -6.44
C GLU A 16 6.19 2.40 -5.00
N LEU A 17 6.78 1.47 -4.25
CA LEU A 17 6.58 1.42 -2.82
C LEU A 17 7.94 1.49 -2.12
N ARG A 18 7.90 1.81 -0.84
CA ARG A 18 9.10 1.78 -0.02
C ARG A 18 8.89 0.70 1.04
N THR A 19 9.88 -0.17 1.20
CA THR A 19 9.83 -1.19 2.22
C THR A 19 10.19 -0.59 3.58
N GLY A 20 9.99 -1.35 4.64
CA GLY A 20 10.38 -0.92 5.97
C GLY A 20 11.87 -0.67 6.09
N ASP A 21 12.67 -1.29 5.22
CA ASP A 21 14.11 -1.11 5.24
C ASP A 21 14.55 0.10 4.40
N GLY A 22 13.62 0.76 3.76
CA GLY A 22 13.94 1.93 2.97
C GLY A 22 14.18 1.68 1.50
N ASP A 23 14.04 0.45 1.06
CA ASP A 23 14.24 0.12 -0.35
C ASP A 23 13.03 0.51 -1.19
N ARG A 24 13.27 0.88 -2.44
CA ARG A 24 12.18 1.18 -3.36
C ARG A 24 12.00 0.03 -4.32
N ILE A 25 10.76 -0.38 -4.51
CA ILE A 25 10.44 -1.48 -5.41
C ILE A 25 9.32 -1.05 -6.33
N GLU A 26 9.46 -1.36 -7.60
CA GLU A 26 8.42 -1.03 -8.58
C GLU A 26 7.22 -1.96 -8.38
N VAL A 27 6.02 -1.40 -8.48
CA VAL A 27 4.78 -2.13 -8.28
C VAL A 27 3.93 -2.03 -9.54
N PRO A 28 3.89 -3.06 -10.37
CA PRO A 28 2.98 -3.03 -11.50
C PRO A 28 1.54 -3.20 -11.05
N GLY A 29 0.60 -2.68 -11.82
CA GLY A 29 -0.80 -2.78 -11.44
C GLY A 29 -1.26 -4.21 -11.24
N ALA A 30 -0.68 -5.14 -11.99
CA ALA A 30 -1.05 -6.54 -11.86
C ALA A 30 -0.62 -7.15 -10.52
N ALA A 31 0.25 -6.49 -9.79
CA ALA A 31 0.70 -7.01 -8.49
C ALA A 31 -0.35 -6.80 -7.41
N PHE A 32 -1.30 -5.90 -7.63
CA PHE A 32 -2.34 -5.65 -6.64
C PHE A 32 -3.38 -6.77 -6.65
N LEU A 33 -3.91 -7.08 -5.47
CA LEU A 33 -5.02 -8.01 -5.40
C LEU A 33 -6.24 -7.40 -6.09
N PRO A 34 -7.17 -8.21 -6.55
CA PRO A 34 -8.37 -7.69 -7.22
C PRO A 34 -9.07 -6.65 -6.35
N GLY A 35 -9.39 -5.52 -6.93
CA GLY A 35 -10.07 -4.46 -6.22
C GLY A 35 -9.18 -3.57 -5.39
N GLU A 36 -7.88 -3.87 -5.31
CA GLU A 36 -6.97 -3.09 -4.48
C GLU A 36 -6.14 -2.07 -5.25
N LYS A 37 -6.20 -2.10 -6.56
CA LYS A 37 -5.39 -1.17 -7.35
C LYS A 37 -5.89 0.26 -7.11
N PRO A 38 -5.00 1.19 -6.79
CA PRO A 38 -5.45 2.55 -6.47
C PRO A 38 -5.99 3.27 -7.69
N ALA A 39 -7.07 3.99 -7.50
CA ALA A 39 -7.66 4.78 -8.56
C ALA A 39 -7.33 6.26 -8.41
N GLY A 40 -6.62 6.62 -7.37
CA GLY A 40 -6.26 8.01 -7.14
C GLY A 40 -5.01 8.11 -6.31
N ARG A 41 -4.90 9.16 -5.53
CA ARG A 41 -3.70 9.36 -4.73
C ARG A 41 -3.55 8.30 -3.66
N CYS A 42 -2.36 7.76 -3.56
CA CYS A 42 -2.08 6.75 -2.55
C CYS A 42 -0.75 6.97 -1.85
N ALA A 43 -0.10 8.10 -2.12
CA ALA A 43 1.20 8.37 -1.51
C ALA A 43 1.08 8.41 0.00
N GLY A 44 1.97 7.71 0.68
CA GLY A 44 1.99 7.69 2.12
C GLY A 44 1.09 6.65 2.77
N LYS A 45 0.31 5.92 1.98
CA LYS A 45 -0.58 4.92 2.56
C LYS A 45 0.16 3.62 2.82
N ALA A 46 -0.19 2.96 3.93
CA ALA A 46 0.43 1.70 4.29
C ALA A 46 -0.12 0.57 3.43
N ILE A 47 0.75 -0.35 3.06
CA ILE A 47 0.37 -1.49 2.26
C ILE A 47 1.00 -2.74 2.82
N GLU A 48 0.42 -3.88 2.45
CA GLU A 48 1.00 -5.18 2.71
C GLU A 48 1.25 -5.85 1.38
N PHE A 49 2.32 -6.60 1.29
CA PHE A 49 2.67 -7.25 0.04
C PHE A 49 3.54 -8.48 0.32
N GLU A 50 3.66 -9.32 -0.69
CA GLU A 50 4.51 -10.49 -0.60
C GLU A 50 5.73 -10.25 -1.48
N PRO A 51 6.93 -10.19 -0.90
CA PRO A 51 8.12 -9.98 -1.73
C PRO A 51 8.49 -11.25 -2.47
N ILE A 52 8.89 -11.09 -3.72
CA ILE A 52 9.45 -12.16 -4.51
C ILE A 52 10.70 -11.59 -5.14
N GLU A 53 11.52 -12.42 -5.74
CA GLU A 53 12.81 -11.99 -6.22
C GLU A 53 12.76 -10.68 -6.97
N GLY A 54 13.19 -9.60 -6.35
CA GLY A 54 13.26 -8.29 -7.00
C GLY A 54 11.91 -7.66 -7.32
N ALA A 55 10.83 -8.21 -6.80
CA ALA A 55 9.51 -7.73 -7.15
C ALA A 55 8.54 -7.94 -5.98
N VAL A 56 7.28 -7.60 -6.19
CA VAL A 56 6.24 -7.78 -5.17
C VAL A 56 4.99 -8.34 -5.83
N ARG A 57 4.16 -8.98 -5.03
CA ARG A 57 2.86 -9.45 -5.49
C ARG A 57 1.88 -9.41 -4.33
N ARG A 58 0.60 -9.62 -4.64
CA ARG A 58 -0.47 -9.66 -3.64
C ARG A 58 -0.48 -8.40 -2.81
N VAL A 59 -0.36 -7.28 -3.48
CA VAL A 59 -0.30 -5.98 -2.82
C VAL A 59 -1.70 -5.53 -2.46
N ALA A 60 -1.87 -5.10 -1.23
CA ALA A 60 -3.16 -4.59 -0.77
C ALA A 60 -2.93 -3.46 0.23
N PHE A 61 -3.85 -2.51 0.25
CA PHE A 61 -3.74 -1.42 1.22
C PHE A 61 -4.20 -1.91 2.58
N VAL A 62 -3.48 -1.49 3.61
CA VAL A 62 -3.84 -1.83 4.98
C VAL A 62 -4.99 -0.93 5.39
N PRO A 63 -6.09 -1.50 5.89
CA PRO A 63 -7.19 -0.66 6.33
C PRO A 63 -6.74 0.27 7.45
N GLU A 64 -7.17 1.52 7.36
CA GLU A 64 -6.82 2.48 8.39
C GLU A 64 -7.81 2.42 9.52
N VAL A 65 -7.30 2.35 10.73
CA VAL A 65 -8.14 2.40 11.90
C VAL A 65 -8.05 3.81 12.46
N SER A 66 -9.17 4.48 12.53
CA SER A 66 -9.18 5.86 13.00
C SER A 66 -8.85 5.91 14.48
N PRO A 67 -7.77 6.59 14.87
CA PRO A 67 -7.47 6.75 16.29
C PRO A 67 -8.58 7.48 17.03
N ARG A 68 -9.25 8.35 16.33
CA ARG A 68 -10.32 9.09 16.93
C ARG A 68 -11.47 8.18 17.31
N ARG A 69 -11.78 7.21 16.48
CA ARG A 69 -12.81 6.26 16.79
C ARG A 69 -12.46 5.44 18.03
N ALA A 70 -11.22 5.01 18.11
CA ALA A 70 -10.78 4.25 19.25
C ALA A 70 -10.90 5.07 20.52
N ARG A 71 -10.56 6.36 20.43
CA ARG A 71 -10.64 7.18 21.59
C ARG A 71 -12.07 7.37 22.04
N LEU A 72 -12.98 7.51 21.14
CA LEU A 72 -14.36 7.65 21.49
C LEU A 72 -14.88 6.44 22.24
N ARG A 73 -14.46 5.27 21.81
CA ARG A 73 -14.87 4.11 22.49
C ARG A 73 -14.36 4.03 23.87
N HIS A 74 -13.19 4.54 24.08
CA HIS A 74 -12.62 4.51 25.37
C HIS A 74 -13.34 5.36 26.30
N HIS A 75 -13.90 6.35 25.86
CA HIS A 75 -14.52 7.22 26.64
C HIS A 75 -15.72 6.74 27.20
N ARG A 76 -16.05 6.19 27.23
CA ARG A 76 -17.11 5.96 27.87
C ARG A 76 -17.28 5.41 28.48
#